data_82ae3a54e20d8330a8a5df4b9e7f6071
#
_entry.id   82ae3a54e20d8330a8a5df4b9e7f6071
#
_cell.length_a   1.000
_cell.length_b   1.000
_cell.length_c   1.000
_cell.angle_alpha   90.00
_cell.angle_beta   90.00
_cell.angle_gamma   90.00
#
_symmetry.space_group_name_H-M   'P 1'
#
loop_
_entity.id
_entity.type
_entity.pdbx_description
1 polymer ?
#
loop_
_entity_poly.entity_id
_entity_poly.type
_entity_poly.pdbx_seq_one_letter_code
_entity_poly.pdbx_strand_id
1 'polypeptide(L)'
;MRISEKIAVSTGSLALITGESLGQVASQTLPALVTTDYVVNTPVLRPLIGMDKEEIITISRKIDAFETSILPYEDCCTVFTPKHPKTRPTLELCEQAEKNLKIEELIEKAIKNTTYTFVD
;
A
#
# COMPACT_ATOMS: atom_id res chain seq x y z
N MET A 1 4.07 2.43 -3.60
CA MET A 1 5.12 3.06 -2.76
C MET A 1 5.77 4.25 -3.46
N ARG A 2 6.35 4.16 -4.67
CA ARG A 2 7.03 5.30 -5.36
C ARG A 2 6.18 6.57 -5.48
N ILE A 3 4.89 6.44 -5.85
CA ILE A 3 3.96 7.59 -5.94
C ILE A 3 3.75 8.20 -4.54
N SER A 4 3.54 7.36 -3.53
CA SER A 4 3.34 7.80 -2.15
C SER A 4 4.55 8.59 -1.63
N GLU A 5 5.77 8.14 -1.93
CA GLU A 5 6.99 8.85 -1.56
C GLU A 5 7.07 10.23 -2.25
N LYS A 6 6.77 10.32 -3.54
CA LYS A 6 6.75 11.62 -4.25
C LYS A 6 5.73 12.57 -3.63
N ILE A 7 4.55 12.08 -3.27
CA ILE A 7 3.54 12.90 -2.57
C ILE A 7 4.06 13.32 -1.19
N ALA A 8 4.62 12.39 -0.40
CA ALA A 8 5.19 12.68 0.91
C ALA A 8 6.26 13.78 0.84
N VAL A 9 7.19 13.67 -0.08
CA VAL A 9 8.22 14.69 -0.30
C VAL A 9 7.60 16.04 -0.67
N SER A 10 6.62 16.08 -1.56
CA SER A 10 5.97 17.32 -1.99
C SER A 10 5.17 18.00 -0.88
N THR A 11 4.68 17.24 0.09
CA THR A 11 3.92 17.74 1.25
C THR A 11 4.77 17.95 2.50
N GLY A 12 6.09 17.68 2.44
CA GLY A 12 6.98 17.76 3.59
C GLY A 12 6.74 16.68 4.64
N SER A 13 6.10 15.56 4.28
CA SER A 13 5.88 14.44 5.19
C SER A 13 7.18 13.67 5.41
N LEU A 14 7.43 13.25 6.66
CA LEU A 14 8.68 12.58 7.05
C LEU A 14 8.59 11.05 7.04
N ALA A 15 7.40 10.50 6.90
CA ALA A 15 7.15 9.06 6.88
C ALA A 15 5.93 8.71 6.02
N LEU A 16 5.87 7.46 5.58
CA LEU A 16 4.67 6.83 5.04
C LEU A 16 4.03 5.96 6.12
N ILE A 17 2.71 5.87 6.13
CA ILE A 17 1.98 4.97 7.02
C ILE A 17 1.14 4.04 6.16
N THR A 18 1.22 2.74 6.41
CA THR A 18 0.43 1.72 5.71
C THR A 18 -0.39 0.88 6.68
N GLY A 19 -1.51 0.33 6.20
CA GLY A 19 -2.37 -0.57 6.96
C GLY A 19 -2.00 -2.05 6.82
N GLU A 20 -0.77 -2.37 6.43
CA GLU A 20 -0.32 -3.74 6.24
C GLU A 20 -0.26 -4.51 7.55
N SER A 21 -0.70 -5.78 7.51
CA SER A 21 -0.57 -6.76 8.60
C SER A 21 -0.09 -8.09 8.05
N LEU A 22 0.92 -8.69 8.67
CA LEU A 22 1.50 -9.95 8.21
C LEU A 22 0.50 -11.10 8.29
N GLY A 23 0.39 -11.86 7.19
CA GLY A 23 -0.44 -13.06 7.15
C GLY A 23 -1.94 -12.85 7.00
N GLN A 24 -2.44 -11.60 6.95
CA GLN A 24 -3.87 -11.34 6.77
C GLN A 24 -4.33 -11.59 5.32
N VAL A 25 -3.48 -11.32 4.36
CA VAL A 25 -3.70 -11.64 2.95
C VAL A 25 -2.44 -12.25 2.34
N ALA A 26 -2.61 -13.01 1.27
CA ALA A 26 -1.52 -13.76 0.61
C ALA A 26 -0.35 -12.87 0.13
N SER A 27 -0.60 -11.59 -0.15
CA SER A 27 0.40 -10.61 -0.59
C SER A 27 1.15 -9.93 0.56
N GLN A 28 0.65 -9.99 1.79
CA GLN A 28 1.29 -9.35 2.96
C GLN A 28 2.26 -10.32 3.64
N THR A 29 3.37 -10.57 2.98
CA THR A 29 4.47 -11.43 3.45
C THR A 29 5.74 -10.61 3.65
N LEU A 30 6.66 -11.07 4.50
CA LEU A 30 7.94 -10.38 4.70
C LEU A 30 8.70 -10.16 3.38
N PRO A 31 8.81 -11.14 2.46
CA PRO A 31 9.44 -10.89 1.16
C PRO A 31 8.74 -9.80 0.35
N ALA A 32 7.41 -9.72 0.40
CA ALA A 32 6.67 -8.65 -0.29
C ALA A 32 6.95 -7.27 0.32
N LEU A 33 7.01 -7.18 1.66
CA LEU A 33 7.37 -5.93 2.34
C LEU A 33 8.79 -5.47 1.97
N VAL A 34 9.77 -6.38 1.90
CA VAL A 34 11.14 -6.05 1.47
C VAL A 34 11.14 -5.44 0.07
N THR A 35 10.36 -6.00 -0.87
CA THR A 35 10.31 -5.48 -2.24
C THR A 35 9.59 -4.13 -2.33
N THR A 36 8.57 -3.90 -1.51
CA THR A 36 7.87 -2.60 -1.48
C THR A 36 8.67 -1.51 -0.78
N ASP A 37 9.47 -1.86 0.22
CA ASP A 37 10.33 -0.91 0.94
C ASP A 37 11.56 -0.53 0.13
N TYR A 38 12.08 -1.44 -0.68
CA TYR A 38 13.26 -1.21 -1.52
C TYR A 38 13.12 0.01 -2.46
N VAL A 39 11.92 0.34 -2.88
CA VAL A 39 11.66 1.41 -3.85
C VAL A 39 11.38 2.77 -3.20
N VAL A 40 11.54 2.90 -1.89
CA VAL A 40 11.35 4.15 -1.15
C VAL A 40 12.49 4.36 -0.16
N ASN A 41 12.83 5.62 0.08
CA ASN A 41 13.83 6.03 1.06
C ASN A 41 13.18 6.59 2.34
N THR A 42 11.93 7.00 2.22
CA THR A 42 11.13 7.51 3.34
C THR A 42 10.76 6.37 4.28
N PRO A 43 10.92 6.53 5.61
CA PRO A 43 10.52 5.51 6.58
C PRO A 43 9.05 5.09 6.41
N VAL A 44 8.80 3.78 6.45
CA VAL A 44 7.44 3.22 6.34
C VAL A 44 7.00 2.68 7.70
N LEU A 45 6.02 3.33 8.30
CA LEU A 45 5.44 2.93 9.58
C LEU A 45 4.24 2.00 9.34
N ARG A 46 4.21 0.88 10.06
CA ARG A 46 3.17 -0.15 9.94
C ARG A 46 2.57 -0.45 11.30
N PRO A 47 1.65 0.40 11.79
CA PRO A 47 1.11 0.26 13.15
C PRO A 47 0.35 -1.05 13.38
N LEU A 48 -0.12 -1.71 12.32
CA LEU A 48 -0.90 -2.94 12.40
C LEU A 48 -0.11 -4.21 12.09
N ILE A 49 1.20 -4.12 11.85
CA ILE A 49 2.01 -5.17 11.23
C ILE A 49 1.97 -6.53 11.94
N GLY A 50 1.85 -6.53 13.26
CA GLY A 50 1.82 -7.73 14.09
C GLY A 50 0.43 -8.08 14.64
N MET A 51 -0.60 -7.34 14.25
CA MET A 51 -1.95 -7.52 14.78
C MET A 51 -2.73 -8.55 13.95
N ASP A 52 -3.56 -9.33 14.63
CA ASP A 52 -4.52 -10.19 13.97
C ASP A 52 -5.78 -9.43 13.54
N LYS A 53 -6.67 -10.11 12.81
CA LYS A 53 -7.88 -9.49 12.29
C LYS A 53 -8.82 -8.98 13.38
N GLU A 54 -8.94 -9.72 14.47
CA GLU A 54 -9.85 -9.36 15.59
C GLU A 54 -9.32 -8.13 16.35
N GLU A 55 -8.02 -8.04 16.54
CA GLU A 55 -7.37 -6.88 17.15
C GLU A 55 -7.61 -5.62 16.29
N ILE A 56 -7.43 -5.73 14.97
CA ILE A 56 -7.66 -4.63 14.02
C ILE A 56 -9.14 -4.20 14.02
N ILE A 57 -10.08 -5.16 14.01
CA ILE A 57 -11.52 -4.86 14.09
C ILE A 57 -11.85 -4.15 15.40
N THR A 58 -11.28 -4.60 16.51
CA THR A 58 -11.48 -3.99 17.83
C THR A 58 -11.02 -2.52 17.82
N ILE A 59 -9.86 -2.24 17.26
CA ILE A 59 -9.36 -0.87 17.11
C ILE A 59 -10.27 -0.05 16.19
N SER A 60 -10.68 -0.61 15.04
CA SER A 60 -11.56 0.05 14.09
C SER A 60 -12.89 0.48 14.71
N ARG A 61 -13.49 -0.38 15.55
CA ARG A 61 -14.69 -0.04 16.31
C ARG A 61 -14.44 1.05 17.34
N LYS A 62 -13.31 1.00 18.04
CA LYS A 62 -12.95 1.99 19.07
C LYS A 62 -12.77 3.41 18.49
N ILE A 63 -12.37 3.52 17.24
CA ILE A 63 -12.18 4.81 16.54
C ILE A 63 -13.35 5.16 15.60
N ASP A 64 -14.49 4.46 15.72
CA ASP A 64 -15.71 4.66 14.92
C ASP A 64 -15.51 4.53 13.39
N ALA A 65 -14.50 3.79 12.95
CA ALA A 65 -14.20 3.58 11.54
C ALA A 65 -14.79 2.28 10.98
N PHE A 66 -15.24 1.35 11.84
CA PHE A 66 -15.65 0.01 11.42
C PHE A 66 -16.86 0.03 10.48
N GLU A 67 -17.92 0.74 10.84
CA GLU A 67 -19.16 0.77 10.04
C GLU A 67 -18.92 1.37 8.64
N THR A 68 -18.02 2.34 8.53
CA THR A 68 -17.62 2.88 7.22
C THR A 68 -16.78 1.87 6.43
N SER A 69 -15.90 1.13 7.11
CA SER A 69 -14.97 0.19 6.46
C SER A 69 -15.65 -1.05 5.87
N ILE A 70 -16.85 -1.41 6.36
CA ILE A 70 -17.62 -2.57 5.86
C ILE A 70 -18.67 -2.22 4.81
N LEU A 71 -18.76 -0.96 4.40
CA LEU A 71 -19.66 -0.58 3.30
C LEU A 71 -19.33 -1.36 2.03
N PRO A 72 -20.35 -1.76 1.24
CA PRO A 72 -20.18 -2.64 0.08
C PRO A 72 -19.64 -1.88 -1.13
N TYR A 73 -18.40 -1.44 -1.05
CA TYR A 73 -17.67 -0.86 -2.18
C TYR A 73 -16.69 -1.87 -2.77
N GLU A 74 -16.40 -1.72 -4.05
CA GLU A 74 -15.40 -2.51 -4.76
C GLU A 74 -14.00 -2.25 -4.17
N ASP A 75 -13.29 -3.34 -3.86
CA ASP A 75 -11.90 -3.28 -3.39
C ASP A 75 -10.94 -3.58 -4.55
N CYS A 76 -9.76 -2.99 -4.55
CA CYS A 76 -8.71 -3.28 -5.52
C CYS A 76 -8.34 -4.76 -5.56
N CYS A 77 -8.49 -5.48 -4.45
CA CYS A 77 -8.28 -6.93 -4.37
C CYS A 77 -9.20 -7.74 -5.27
N THR A 78 -10.41 -7.25 -5.53
CA THR A 78 -11.38 -7.94 -6.41
C THR A 78 -11.15 -7.61 -7.88
N VAL A 79 -10.70 -6.38 -8.17
CA VAL A 79 -10.51 -5.88 -9.55
C VAL A 79 -9.17 -6.35 -10.14
N PHE A 80 -8.12 -6.39 -9.35
CA PHE A 80 -6.75 -6.69 -9.81
C PHE A 80 -6.21 -8.03 -9.31
N THR A 81 -7.08 -9.02 -9.10
CA THR A 81 -6.63 -10.34 -8.62
C THR A 81 -5.90 -11.11 -9.72
N PRO A 82 -4.60 -11.34 -9.61
CA PRO A 82 -3.87 -12.18 -10.55
C PRO A 82 -4.29 -13.64 -10.37
N LYS A 83 -4.34 -14.41 -11.47
CA LYS A 83 -4.64 -15.87 -11.42
C LYS A 83 -3.67 -16.65 -10.52
N HIS A 84 -2.43 -16.17 -10.42
CA HIS A 84 -1.36 -16.79 -9.64
C HIS A 84 -0.59 -15.71 -8.87
N PRO A 85 -1.06 -15.29 -7.68
CA PRO A 85 -0.36 -14.26 -6.90
C PRO A 85 1.02 -14.75 -6.44
N LYS A 86 2.01 -13.89 -6.57
CA LYS A 86 3.37 -14.16 -6.05
C LYS A 86 3.42 -13.83 -4.57
N THR A 87 3.45 -14.84 -3.72
CA THR A 87 3.51 -14.69 -2.26
C THR A 87 4.94 -14.51 -1.73
N ARG A 88 5.94 -14.82 -2.54
CA ARG A 88 7.36 -14.65 -2.23
C ARG A 88 8.09 -13.97 -3.40
N PRO A 89 7.80 -12.68 -3.66
CA PRO A 89 8.53 -11.93 -4.66
C PRO A 89 10.00 -11.76 -4.23
N THR A 90 10.91 -11.72 -5.21
CA THR A 90 12.28 -11.24 -5.01
C THR A 90 12.45 -9.91 -5.73
N LEU A 91 13.46 -9.13 -5.34
CA LEU A 91 13.76 -7.86 -5.99
C LEU A 91 14.01 -8.05 -7.49
N GLU A 92 14.80 -9.08 -7.86
CA GLU A 92 15.14 -9.36 -9.24
C GLU A 92 13.89 -9.68 -10.09
N LEU A 93 12.94 -10.45 -9.54
CA LEU A 93 11.68 -10.75 -10.24
C LEU A 93 10.83 -9.51 -10.42
N CYS A 94 10.78 -8.63 -9.42
CA CYS A 94 10.05 -7.38 -9.51
C CYS A 94 10.69 -6.44 -10.54
N GLU A 95 12.01 -6.26 -10.50
CA GLU A 95 12.75 -5.45 -11.47
C GLU A 95 12.59 -5.97 -12.90
N GLN A 96 12.65 -7.29 -13.10
CA GLN A 96 12.40 -7.90 -14.41
C GLN A 96 10.98 -7.64 -14.92
N ALA A 97 9.97 -7.74 -14.04
CA ALA A 97 8.58 -7.47 -14.40
C ALA A 97 8.36 -5.98 -14.76
N GLU A 98 9.06 -5.08 -14.09
CA GLU A 98 8.99 -3.64 -14.32
C GLU A 98 9.86 -3.13 -15.49
N LYS A 99 10.77 -3.96 -16.02
CA LYS A 99 11.78 -3.55 -17.00
C LYS A 99 11.22 -2.80 -18.24
N ASN A 100 10.02 -3.16 -18.66
CA ASN A 100 9.37 -2.56 -19.83
C ASN A 100 8.43 -1.40 -19.45
N LEU A 101 8.33 -1.06 -18.17
CA LEU A 101 7.50 0.05 -17.69
C LEU A 101 8.32 1.34 -17.73
N LYS A 102 7.70 2.39 -18.22
CA LYS A 102 8.24 3.76 -18.13
C LYS A 102 7.87 4.34 -16.77
N ILE A 103 8.57 3.86 -15.73
CA ILE A 103 8.21 4.11 -14.32
C ILE A 103 8.09 5.60 -14.03
N GLU A 104 9.09 6.41 -14.41
CA GLU A 104 9.09 7.85 -14.16
C GLU A 104 7.91 8.55 -14.84
N GLU A 105 7.63 8.25 -16.13
CA GLU A 105 6.49 8.82 -16.84
C GLU A 105 5.15 8.44 -16.18
N LEU A 106 5.02 7.20 -15.68
CA LEU A 106 3.81 6.75 -14.97
C LEU A 106 3.63 7.45 -13.64
N ILE A 107 4.71 7.65 -12.88
CA ILE A 107 4.71 8.39 -11.62
C ILE A 107 4.32 9.85 -11.86
N GLU A 108 4.98 10.52 -12.81
CA GLU A 108 4.68 11.91 -13.15
C GLU A 108 3.23 12.09 -13.59
N LYS A 109 2.72 11.17 -14.41
CA LYS A 109 1.31 11.19 -14.83
C LYS A 109 0.36 11.02 -13.64
N ALA A 110 0.67 10.12 -12.71
CA ALA A 110 -0.14 9.91 -11.51
C ALA A 110 -0.16 11.18 -10.63
N ILE A 111 1.01 11.77 -10.38
CA ILE A 111 1.12 13.01 -9.58
C ILE A 111 0.36 14.16 -10.25
N LYS A 112 0.54 14.35 -11.56
CA LYS A 112 -0.15 15.43 -12.31
C LYS A 112 -1.67 15.31 -12.26
N ASN A 113 -2.20 14.08 -12.20
CA ASN A 113 -3.62 13.81 -12.15
C ASN A 113 -4.18 13.68 -10.72
N THR A 114 -3.35 13.89 -9.70
CA THR A 114 -3.81 13.90 -8.31
C THR A 114 -4.67 15.13 -8.05
N THR A 115 -5.84 14.92 -7.46
CA THR A 115 -6.75 15.98 -7.02
C THR A 115 -6.87 15.99 -5.51
N TYR A 116 -7.07 17.14 -4.93
CA TYR A 116 -7.28 17.32 -3.50
C TYR A 116 -8.72 17.72 -3.26
N THR A 117 -9.40 17.00 -2.37
CA THR A 117 -10.73 17.34 -1.91
C THR A 117 -10.67 17.67 -0.43
N PHE A 118 -11.09 18.86 -0.06
CA PHE A 118 -11.22 19.23 1.35
C PHE A 118 -12.61 18.77 1.81
N VAL A 119 -12.66 18.10 2.96
CA VAL A 119 -13.90 17.72 3.64
C VAL A 119 -14.02 18.56 4.90
N ASP A 120 -15.18 19.18 5.08
CA ASP A 120 -15.52 19.99 6.24
C ASP A 120 -15.89 19.08 7.43
#